data_c27024f2ea18979593f5ee06997c100b
#
_entry.id   c27024f2ea18979593f5ee06997c100b
#
_cell.length_a   1.000
_cell.length_b   1.000
_cell.length_c   1.000
_cell.angle_alpha   90.00
_cell.angle_beta   90.00
_cell.angle_gamma   90.00
#
_symmetry.space_group_name_H-M   'P 1'
#
loop_
_entity.id
_entity.type
_entity.pdbx_description
1 polymer ?
#
loop_
_entity_poly.entity_id
_entity_poly.type
_entity_poly.pdbx_seq_one_letter_code
_entity_poly.pdbx_strand_id
1 'polypeptide(L)'
;MRKIYLSIFTSLLLMLGLVNVAQADEYLRIGMEAAYAPFNWTQDDDSNGAVKIDGTNQYANGYDVQIAKKIAKDLGKEPLVVKTKWEGLVPALTSGKIDMIIAGMSPTAERKQEIAFSSSYYTSEPVLLVKKDSAYASAKSLDDFNGAKITSQQGVYLYDLIAQIPGAKKETAMGDFAQMRQALEAGVIDAYVSERPEALTAEATNSKFKMIQVEPGFKTGEEDTAIAIGLRKNDNRISQINASIETISKDDQVALMDRMIKEQPAEATITEETSSSFFSQVAKILSENWQQLLRGAGITLLISIVGTIIGLIIGLAIGVFRTAPLSENKAIYGLQKLVGWVLNVYIEIFRGTPMIVQSMVIYYGTAQAFGINLDRTLAAIFIVSINTGAYMTEIVRGGILAVDKGQFEAATALGMTHNQTMRKIVLPQVVRNILPATGNEFVINIKDTSVLNVISVVELYFSGNTVATQTYQYFQTFTIIAVIYFVLTFTVTRILRFIERRMDMDTYTTGANQMQTEDLK
;
A
#
# COMPACT_ATOMS: atom_id res chain seq x y z
N MET A 1 25.75 19.12 24.40
CA MET A 1 24.75 18.04 24.21
C MET A 1 23.31 18.55 24.28
N ARG A 2 22.89 19.31 25.32
CA ARG A 2 21.50 19.82 25.43
C ARG A 2 21.00 20.60 24.19
N LYS A 3 21.85 21.38 23.52
CA LYS A 3 21.50 22.12 22.29
C LYS A 3 21.37 21.23 21.06
N ILE A 4 22.08 20.10 20.98
CA ILE A 4 22.02 19.15 19.83
C ILE A 4 20.75 18.31 19.93
N TYR A 5 20.37 17.81 21.12
CA TYR A 5 19.15 17.04 21.32
C TYR A 5 17.90 17.89 21.11
N LEU A 6 17.94 19.16 21.59
CA LEU A 6 16.84 20.10 21.36
C LEU A 6 16.73 20.46 19.87
N SER A 7 17.85 20.60 19.15
CA SER A 7 17.86 20.87 17.71
C SER A 7 17.36 19.68 16.89
N ILE A 8 17.68 18.45 17.24
CA ILE A 8 17.19 17.24 16.56
C ILE A 8 15.69 17.07 16.81
N PHE A 9 15.23 17.28 18.05
CA PHE A 9 13.82 17.20 18.41
C PHE A 9 12.99 18.32 17.77
N THR A 10 13.51 19.56 17.74
CA THR A 10 12.88 20.70 17.03
C THR A 10 12.94 20.54 15.51
N SER A 11 14.00 19.96 14.95
CA SER A 11 14.05 19.66 13.51
C SER A 11 13.06 18.56 13.12
N LEU A 12 12.87 17.54 13.96
CA LEU A 12 11.85 16.51 13.77
C LEU A 12 10.43 17.10 13.86
N LEU A 13 10.19 18.01 14.82
CA LEU A 13 8.92 18.75 14.94
C LEU A 13 8.71 19.76 13.82
N LEU A 14 9.76 20.39 13.31
CA LEU A 14 9.69 21.32 12.16
C LEU A 14 9.49 20.58 10.83
N MET A 15 10.03 19.36 10.66
CA MET A 15 9.67 18.49 9.51
C MET A 15 8.21 18.07 9.55
N LEU A 16 7.62 17.89 10.73
CA LEU A 16 6.19 17.65 10.91
C LEU A 16 5.32 18.91 10.70
N GLY A 17 5.92 20.11 10.75
CA GLY A 17 5.22 21.41 10.73
C GLY A 17 5.12 22.10 9.37
N LEU A 18 5.66 21.53 8.29
CA LEU A 18 5.43 22.03 6.93
C LEU A 18 4.09 21.51 6.38
N VAL A 19 3.01 21.94 7.02
CA VAL A 19 1.64 21.70 6.59
C VAL A 19 1.32 22.62 5.41
N ASN A 20 1.06 22.04 4.25
CA ASN A 20 0.39 22.72 3.14
C ASN A 20 -1.06 23.04 3.54
N VAL A 21 -1.29 24.23 4.05
CA VAL A 21 -2.63 24.71 4.51
C VAL A 21 -3.43 25.38 3.38
N ALA A 22 -2.91 25.55 2.17
CA ALA A 22 -3.47 26.50 1.20
C ALA A 22 -4.06 25.92 -0.10
N GLN A 23 -4.15 24.59 -0.29
CA GLN A 23 -4.68 24.02 -1.53
C GLN A 23 -5.93 23.13 -1.38
N ALA A 24 -6.52 23.08 -0.19
CA ALA A 24 -7.61 22.13 0.14
C ALA A 24 -9.00 22.53 -0.39
N ASP A 25 -9.18 23.74 -0.91
CA ASP A 25 -10.54 24.27 -1.19
C ASP A 25 -10.98 24.17 -2.66
N GLU A 26 -10.07 23.98 -3.59
CA GLU A 26 -10.36 23.91 -5.03
C GLU A 26 -10.78 22.52 -5.50
N TYR A 27 -10.19 21.48 -4.94
CA TYR A 27 -10.41 20.09 -5.36
C TYR A 27 -11.39 19.35 -4.46
N LEU A 28 -12.20 18.47 -5.08
CA LEU A 28 -12.97 17.43 -4.42
C LEU A 28 -12.19 16.11 -4.51
N ARG A 29 -11.63 15.65 -3.40
CA ARG A 29 -10.80 14.42 -3.36
C ARG A 29 -11.71 13.20 -3.23
N ILE A 30 -11.71 12.36 -4.26
CA ILE A 30 -12.60 11.20 -4.38
C ILE A 30 -11.78 9.93 -4.26
N GLY A 31 -12.08 9.11 -3.23
CA GLY A 31 -11.44 7.81 -3.02
C GLY A 31 -12.09 6.72 -3.87
N MET A 32 -11.25 5.97 -4.59
CA MET A 32 -11.63 4.77 -5.33
C MET A 32 -10.40 3.89 -5.58
N GLU A 33 -10.62 2.61 -5.94
CA GLU A 33 -9.52 1.70 -6.26
C GLU A 33 -8.87 2.00 -7.61
N ALA A 34 -9.65 2.56 -8.56
CA ALA A 34 -9.29 2.75 -9.97
C ALA A 34 -8.76 1.45 -10.62
N ALA A 35 -9.37 0.31 -10.26
CA ALA A 35 -9.05 -1.05 -10.70
C ALA A 35 -10.29 -1.95 -10.76
N TYR A 36 -11.48 -1.35 -10.83
CA TYR A 36 -12.79 -2.00 -10.78
C TYR A 36 -13.65 -1.58 -11.98
N ALA A 37 -13.25 -1.99 -13.18
CA ALA A 37 -14.05 -1.72 -14.39
C ALA A 37 -15.39 -2.50 -14.37
N PRO A 38 -16.48 -1.90 -14.86
CA PRO A 38 -16.64 -0.62 -15.53
C PRO A 38 -16.91 0.56 -14.59
N PHE A 39 -16.92 0.33 -13.27
CA PHE A 39 -17.16 1.39 -12.28
C PHE A 39 -16.00 2.38 -12.24
N ASN A 40 -14.78 1.90 -12.11
CA ASN A 40 -13.59 2.73 -12.13
C ASN A 40 -12.34 1.95 -12.58
N TRP A 41 -11.53 2.54 -13.46
CA TRP A 41 -10.28 1.97 -13.95
C TRP A 41 -9.21 3.05 -14.11
N THR A 42 -7.95 2.64 -14.24
CA THR A 42 -6.82 3.53 -14.53
C THR A 42 -6.50 3.51 -16.03
N GLN A 43 -6.22 4.68 -16.62
CA GLN A 43 -5.76 4.86 -18.00
C GLN A 43 -4.64 5.91 -18.04
N ASP A 44 -3.90 5.98 -19.18
CA ASP A 44 -2.69 6.79 -19.27
C ASP A 44 -2.94 8.21 -19.78
N ASP A 45 -4.10 8.49 -20.34
CA ASP A 45 -4.48 9.79 -20.89
C ASP A 45 -5.82 10.29 -20.32
N ASP A 46 -6.17 11.54 -20.63
CA ASP A 46 -7.41 12.21 -20.21
C ASP A 46 -8.59 11.98 -21.15
N SER A 47 -8.48 11.02 -22.09
CA SER A 47 -9.54 10.72 -23.05
C SER A 47 -10.84 10.30 -22.36
N ASN A 48 -11.97 10.41 -23.08
CA ASN A 48 -13.31 10.03 -22.63
C ASN A 48 -13.74 10.71 -21.31
N GLY A 49 -13.11 11.84 -20.97
CA GLY A 49 -13.43 12.59 -19.78
C GLY A 49 -12.87 11.99 -18.49
N ALA A 50 -11.76 11.29 -18.57
CA ALA A 50 -11.04 10.78 -17.40
C ALA A 50 -10.56 11.92 -16.48
N VAL A 51 -10.35 11.59 -15.21
CA VAL A 51 -9.95 12.51 -14.14
C VAL A 51 -8.57 12.12 -13.64
N LYS A 52 -7.71 13.11 -13.39
CA LYS A 52 -6.35 12.90 -12.91
C LYS A 52 -6.31 12.15 -11.59
N ILE A 53 -5.38 11.18 -11.48
CA ILE A 53 -5.09 10.48 -10.23
C ILE A 53 -3.98 11.23 -9.49
N ASP A 54 -4.27 11.59 -8.24
CA ASP A 54 -3.34 12.30 -7.36
C ASP A 54 -1.99 11.59 -7.22
N GLY A 55 -0.91 12.36 -7.30
CA GLY A 55 0.47 11.86 -7.16
C GLY A 55 0.98 11.02 -8.34
N THR A 56 0.22 10.88 -9.43
CA THR A 56 0.59 10.10 -10.63
C THR A 56 0.50 10.94 -11.91
N ASN A 57 0.95 10.36 -13.03
CA ASN A 57 0.72 10.91 -14.38
C ASN A 57 -0.47 10.22 -15.08
N GLN A 58 -1.24 9.40 -14.35
CA GLN A 58 -2.34 8.60 -14.86
C GLN A 58 -3.68 9.23 -14.52
N TYR A 59 -4.71 8.73 -15.16
CA TYR A 59 -6.08 9.18 -15.05
C TYR A 59 -6.98 8.01 -14.67
N ALA A 60 -8.09 8.33 -14.01
CA ALA A 60 -9.16 7.37 -13.75
C ALA A 60 -10.35 7.67 -14.62
N ASN A 61 -11.01 6.63 -15.12
CA ASN A 61 -12.29 6.74 -15.80
C ASN A 61 -13.24 5.61 -15.35
N GLY A 62 -14.48 5.65 -15.77
CA GLY A 62 -15.52 4.71 -15.39
C GLY A 62 -16.78 5.37 -14.86
N TYR A 63 -17.78 4.55 -14.59
CA TYR A 63 -19.09 5.02 -14.13
C TYR A 63 -18.98 5.92 -12.88
N ASP A 64 -18.23 5.47 -11.87
CA ASP A 64 -17.98 6.21 -10.62
C ASP A 64 -17.29 7.55 -10.88
N VAL A 65 -16.36 7.59 -11.85
CA VAL A 65 -15.63 8.82 -12.21
C VAL A 65 -16.55 9.82 -12.90
N GLN A 66 -17.46 9.37 -13.76
CA GLN A 66 -18.43 10.25 -14.40
C GLN A 66 -19.45 10.80 -13.38
N ILE A 67 -19.89 9.97 -12.42
CA ILE A 67 -20.69 10.43 -11.27
C ILE A 67 -19.91 11.45 -10.44
N ALA A 68 -18.64 11.16 -10.12
CA ALA A 68 -17.76 12.04 -9.37
C ALA A 68 -17.60 13.43 -10.04
N LYS A 69 -17.43 13.47 -11.36
CA LYS A 69 -17.38 14.73 -12.13
C LYS A 69 -18.66 15.53 -12.03
N LYS A 70 -19.80 14.86 -12.14
CA LYS A 70 -21.09 15.54 -11.98
C LYS A 70 -21.25 16.13 -10.59
N ILE A 71 -20.97 15.35 -9.53
CA ILE A 71 -21.04 15.80 -8.15
C ILE A 71 -20.06 16.97 -7.90
N ALA A 72 -18.83 16.87 -8.37
CA ALA A 72 -17.84 17.94 -8.22
C ALA A 72 -18.31 19.23 -8.89
N LYS A 73 -18.80 19.15 -10.13
CA LYS A 73 -19.35 20.28 -10.87
C LYS A 73 -20.52 20.95 -10.11
N ASP A 74 -21.46 20.16 -9.58
CA ASP A 74 -22.63 20.66 -8.88
C ASP A 74 -22.24 21.28 -7.49
N LEU A 75 -21.10 20.86 -6.92
CA LEU A 75 -20.49 21.45 -5.73
C LEU A 75 -19.54 22.62 -6.02
N GLY A 76 -19.34 23.00 -7.31
CA GLY A 76 -18.43 24.06 -7.71
C GLY A 76 -16.95 23.75 -7.46
N LYS A 77 -16.55 22.48 -7.53
CA LYS A 77 -15.19 21.99 -7.28
C LYS A 77 -14.64 21.20 -8.47
N GLU A 78 -13.31 21.09 -8.55
CA GLU A 78 -12.65 20.21 -9.51
C GLU A 78 -12.48 18.80 -8.92
N PRO A 79 -12.79 17.71 -9.66
CA PRO A 79 -12.61 16.37 -9.18
C PRO A 79 -11.13 15.98 -9.19
N LEU A 80 -10.67 15.31 -8.12
CA LEU A 80 -9.34 14.72 -8.02
C LEU A 80 -9.47 13.29 -7.48
N VAL A 81 -9.05 12.30 -8.26
CA VAL A 81 -9.11 10.91 -7.83
C VAL A 81 -7.93 10.57 -6.94
N VAL A 82 -8.23 10.04 -5.76
CA VAL A 82 -7.25 9.54 -4.79
C VAL A 82 -7.29 8.01 -4.81
N LYS A 83 -6.40 7.42 -5.62
CA LYS A 83 -6.32 5.95 -5.73
C LYS A 83 -5.96 5.35 -4.38
N THR A 84 -6.82 4.47 -3.88
CA THR A 84 -6.73 3.91 -2.53
C THR A 84 -7.18 2.45 -2.56
N LYS A 85 -6.46 1.55 -1.90
CA LYS A 85 -6.89 0.15 -1.74
C LYS A 85 -8.24 0.09 -1.02
N TRP A 86 -9.05 -0.93 -1.32
CA TRP A 86 -10.40 -1.10 -0.78
C TRP A 86 -10.44 -0.95 0.74
N GLU A 87 -9.57 -1.64 1.45
CA GLU A 87 -9.50 -1.63 2.91
C GLU A 87 -9.10 -0.25 3.48
N GLY A 88 -8.49 0.59 2.67
CA GLY A 88 -8.04 1.95 3.02
C GLY A 88 -9.08 3.04 2.78
N LEU A 89 -10.19 2.77 2.07
CA LEU A 89 -11.16 3.80 1.68
C LEU A 89 -11.86 4.44 2.89
N VAL A 90 -12.43 3.63 3.78
CA VAL A 90 -13.11 4.13 4.99
C VAL A 90 -12.13 4.84 5.93
N PRO A 91 -10.95 4.28 6.25
CA PRO A 91 -9.91 5.01 6.98
C PRO A 91 -9.48 6.33 6.33
N ALA A 92 -9.35 6.38 4.99
CA ALA A 92 -9.01 7.61 4.29
C ALA A 92 -10.11 8.68 4.40
N LEU A 93 -11.38 8.27 4.33
CA LEU A 93 -12.52 9.17 4.50
C LEU A 93 -12.60 9.72 5.92
N THR A 94 -12.57 8.86 6.92
CA THR A 94 -12.71 9.25 8.34
C THR A 94 -11.53 10.08 8.84
N SER A 95 -10.33 9.87 8.28
CA SER A 95 -9.13 10.67 8.55
C SER A 95 -9.05 11.98 7.75
N GLY A 96 -10.02 12.27 6.86
CA GLY A 96 -10.05 13.51 6.07
C GLY A 96 -9.05 13.54 4.90
N LYS A 97 -8.45 12.41 4.52
CA LYS A 97 -7.55 12.32 3.36
C LYS A 97 -8.29 12.34 2.02
N ILE A 98 -9.52 11.89 2.02
CA ILE A 98 -10.50 12.03 0.93
C ILE A 98 -11.76 12.69 1.45
N ASP A 99 -12.54 13.27 0.55
CA ASP A 99 -13.76 14.00 0.88
C ASP A 99 -15.00 13.13 0.76
N MET A 100 -14.95 12.12 -0.12
CA MET A 100 -15.99 11.12 -0.32
C MET A 100 -15.42 9.84 -0.95
N ILE A 101 -16.17 8.75 -0.84
CA ILE A 101 -15.90 7.48 -1.50
C ILE A 101 -16.93 7.32 -2.63
N ILE A 102 -16.46 7.18 -3.88
CA ILE A 102 -17.28 6.79 -5.03
C ILE A 102 -16.54 5.62 -5.69
N ALA A 103 -16.93 4.40 -5.34
CA ALA A 103 -16.11 3.21 -5.61
C ALA A 103 -16.94 1.93 -5.71
N GLY A 104 -18.17 1.99 -6.25
CA GLY A 104 -19.05 0.84 -6.29
C GLY A 104 -19.46 0.34 -4.90
N MET A 105 -19.51 1.22 -3.89
CA MET A 105 -19.66 0.80 -2.48
C MET A 105 -21.12 0.69 -2.07
N SER A 106 -21.51 -0.50 -1.56
CA SER A 106 -22.84 -0.73 -0.96
C SER A 106 -22.93 -0.16 0.45
N PRO A 107 -24.07 0.49 0.82
CA PRO A 107 -24.32 1.07 2.13
C PRO A 107 -24.78 0.02 3.15
N THR A 108 -23.94 -1.01 3.41
CA THR A 108 -24.28 -2.07 4.37
C THR A 108 -24.47 -1.54 5.78
N ALA A 109 -25.18 -2.31 6.61
CA ALA A 109 -25.48 -1.93 7.99
C ALA A 109 -24.20 -1.68 8.81
N GLU A 110 -23.15 -2.49 8.60
CA GLU A 110 -21.86 -2.34 9.26
C GLU A 110 -21.19 -1.02 8.88
N ARG A 111 -21.14 -0.69 7.58
CA ARG A 111 -20.54 0.55 7.09
C ARG A 111 -21.28 1.79 7.55
N LYS A 112 -22.61 1.72 7.64
CA LYS A 112 -23.44 2.80 8.18
C LYS A 112 -23.15 3.10 9.65
N GLN A 113 -22.54 2.19 10.40
CA GLN A 113 -22.07 2.46 11.76
C GLN A 113 -20.87 3.41 11.78
N GLU A 114 -20.07 3.45 10.73
CA GLU A 114 -18.82 4.23 10.67
C GLU A 114 -18.95 5.50 9.82
N ILE A 115 -19.66 5.41 8.68
CA ILE A 115 -19.79 6.50 7.71
C ILE A 115 -21.27 6.73 7.34
N ALA A 116 -21.56 7.90 6.74
CA ALA A 116 -22.86 8.19 6.14
C ALA A 116 -22.84 7.84 4.63
N PHE A 117 -24.04 7.66 4.07
CA PHE A 117 -24.21 7.38 2.65
C PHE A 117 -25.22 8.32 2.02
N SER A 118 -25.00 8.66 0.74
CA SER A 118 -25.97 9.35 -0.11
C SER A 118 -27.14 8.43 -0.48
N SER A 119 -28.12 8.95 -1.21
CA SER A 119 -29.02 8.15 -2.03
C SER A 119 -28.21 7.27 -2.99
N SER A 120 -28.80 6.13 -3.40
CA SER A 120 -28.15 5.23 -4.37
C SER A 120 -28.01 5.91 -5.74
N TYR A 121 -26.82 5.81 -6.34
CA TYR A 121 -26.57 6.28 -7.69
C TYR A 121 -26.55 5.14 -8.74
N TYR A 122 -26.58 3.89 -8.25
CA TYR A 122 -26.72 2.68 -9.09
C TYR A 122 -27.29 1.54 -8.24
N THR A 123 -27.91 0.55 -8.89
CA THR A 123 -28.32 -0.70 -8.26
C THR A 123 -27.83 -1.85 -9.12
N SER A 124 -27.13 -2.80 -8.51
CA SER A 124 -26.54 -3.94 -9.20
C SER A 124 -27.08 -5.26 -8.68
N GLU A 125 -26.98 -6.31 -9.49
CA GLU A 125 -27.37 -7.67 -9.15
C GLU A 125 -26.14 -8.56 -9.02
N PRO A 126 -26.07 -9.42 -7.97
CA PRO A 126 -24.99 -10.40 -7.86
C PRO A 126 -25.18 -11.51 -8.89
N VAL A 127 -24.07 -11.85 -9.56
CA VAL A 127 -23.98 -12.90 -10.57
C VAL A 127 -22.71 -13.73 -10.33
N LEU A 128 -22.55 -14.80 -11.09
CA LEU A 128 -21.32 -15.61 -11.09
C LEU A 128 -20.57 -15.44 -12.41
N LEU A 129 -19.25 -15.34 -12.33
CA LEU A 129 -18.39 -15.44 -13.50
C LEU A 129 -17.67 -16.78 -13.49
N VAL A 130 -17.67 -17.46 -14.63
CA VAL A 130 -17.04 -18.77 -14.83
C VAL A 130 -16.19 -18.78 -16.10
N LYS A 131 -15.36 -19.80 -16.28
CA LYS A 131 -14.76 -20.07 -17.59
C LYS A 131 -15.81 -20.63 -18.55
N LYS A 132 -15.77 -20.17 -19.79
CA LYS A 132 -16.73 -20.56 -20.85
C LYS A 132 -16.67 -22.07 -21.19
N ASP A 133 -15.52 -22.69 -20.99
CA ASP A 133 -15.26 -24.12 -21.20
C ASP A 133 -15.41 -24.98 -19.92
N SER A 134 -15.85 -24.38 -18.82
CA SER A 134 -16.05 -25.09 -17.54
C SER A 134 -17.36 -25.87 -17.51
N ALA A 135 -17.43 -26.84 -16.60
CA ALA A 135 -18.67 -27.59 -16.34
C ALA A 135 -19.83 -26.67 -15.89
N TYR A 136 -19.52 -25.49 -15.35
CA TYR A 136 -20.49 -24.53 -14.81
C TYR A 136 -20.98 -23.53 -15.85
N ALA A 137 -20.47 -23.56 -17.08
CA ALA A 137 -20.83 -22.59 -18.13
C ALA A 137 -22.30 -22.69 -18.59
N SER A 138 -23.00 -23.76 -18.27
CA SER A 138 -24.44 -23.98 -18.56
C SER A 138 -25.32 -23.97 -17.30
N ALA A 139 -24.78 -23.59 -16.16
CA ALA A 139 -25.53 -23.50 -14.90
C ALA A 139 -26.71 -22.53 -15.02
N LYS A 140 -27.83 -22.88 -14.39
CA LYS A 140 -29.07 -22.09 -14.37
C LYS A 140 -29.55 -21.78 -12.97
N SER A 141 -29.06 -22.51 -11.98
CA SER A 141 -29.43 -22.37 -10.57
C SER A 141 -28.19 -22.39 -9.70
N LEU A 142 -28.33 -21.97 -8.43
CA LEU A 142 -27.25 -22.06 -7.45
C LEU A 142 -26.85 -23.51 -7.15
N ASP A 143 -27.78 -24.47 -7.27
CA ASP A 143 -27.53 -25.90 -7.04
C ASP A 143 -26.53 -26.50 -8.05
N ASP A 144 -26.48 -25.93 -9.26
CA ASP A 144 -25.58 -26.39 -10.31
C ASP A 144 -24.09 -26.15 -10.00
N PHE A 145 -23.81 -25.32 -8.99
CA PHE A 145 -22.46 -25.02 -8.50
C PHE A 145 -21.99 -25.92 -7.35
N ASN A 146 -22.71 -27.02 -7.08
CA ASN A 146 -22.31 -27.97 -6.05
C ASN A 146 -20.87 -28.47 -6.29
N GLY A 147 -20.01 -28.37 -5.27
CA GLY A 147 -18.60 -28.76 -5.32
C GLY A 147 -17.66 -27.72 -5.95
N ALA A 148 -18.17 -26.65 -6.57
CA ALA A 148 -17.38 -25.58 -7.18
C ALA A 148 -16.56 -24.84 -6.12
N LYS A 149 -15.33 -24.50 -6.47
CA LYS A 149 -14.45 -23.61 -5.70
C LYS A 149 -14.80 -22.16 -6.04
N ILE A 150 -15.40 -21.47 -5.08
CA ILE A 150 -15.95 -20.12 -5.31
C ILE A 150 -15.35 -19.12 -4.34
N THR A 151 -14.99 -17.96 -4.85
CA THR A 151 -14.52 -16.81 -4.05
C THR A 151 -15.28 -15.53 -4.38
N SER A 152 -14.93 -14.45 -3.72
CA SER A 152 -15.29 -13.07 -4.05
C SER A 152 -14.26 -12.11 -3.45
N GLN A 153 -14.45 -10.81 -3.62
CA GLN A 153 -13.55 -9.80 -3.05
C GLN A 153 -13.66 -9.77 -1.52
N GLN A 154 -12.54 -9.48 -0.86
CA GLN A 154 -12.49 -9.36 0.58
C GLN A 154 -13.26 -8.12 1.07
N GLY A 155 -14.00 -8.27 2.19
CA GLY A 155 -14.70 -7.15 2.83
C GLY A 155 -15.92 -6.62 2.06
N VAL A 156 -16.48 -7.43 1.15
CA VAL A 156 -17.74 -7.13 0.46
C VAL A 156 -18.81 -8.19 0.76
N TYR A 157 -20.07 -7.78 0.74
CA TYR A 157 -21.22 -8.67 1.01
C TYR A 157 -21.30 -9.87 0.04
N LEU A 158 -20.80 -9.70 -1.18
CA LEU A 158 -20.80 -10.75 -2.22
C LEU A 158 -20.09 -12.03 -1.75
N TYR A 159 -19.07 -11.92 -0.90
CA TYR A 159 -18.36 -13.06 -0.36
C TYR A 159 -19.24 -13.90 0.58
N ASP A 160 -20.18 -13.27 1.29
CA ASP A 160 -21.10 -13.97 2.19
C ASP A 160 -22.22 -14.68 1.44
N LEU A 161 -22.57 -14.20 0.22
CA LEU A 161 -23.55 -14.85 -0.65
C LEU A 161 -23.13 -16.26 -1.08
N ILE A 162 -21.84 -16.59 -1.06
CA ILE A 162 -21.34 -17.94 -1.37
C ILE A 162 -21.99 -19.00 -0.46
N ALA A 163 -22.33 -18.65 0.77
CA ALA A 163 -23.02 -19.55 1.68
C ALA A 163 -24.43 -19.98 1.20
N GLN A 164 -25.02 -19.27 0.25
CA GLN A 164 -26.31 -19.63 -0.35
C GLN A 164 -26.18 -20.68 -1.47
N ILE A 165 -24.97 -21.03 -1.88
CA ILE A 165 -24.71 -22.01 -2.94
C ILE A 165 -24.52 -23.38 -2.30
N PRO A 166 -25.44 -24.34 -2.50
CA PRO A 166 -25.38 -25.63 -1.86
C PRO A 166 -24.13 -26.42 -2.25
N GLY A 167 -23.35 -26.86 -1.26
CA GLY A 167 -22.16 -27.68 -1.48
C GLY A 167 -20.97 -26.99 -2.14
N ALA A 168 -21.03 -25.67 -2.36
CA ALA A 168 -19.88 -24.92 -2.86
C ALA A 168 -18.72 -24.94 -1.86
N LYS A 169 -17.50 -24.98 -2.37
CA LYS A 169 -16.26 -24.81 -1.60
C LYS A 169 -15.92 -23.34 -1.57
N LYS A 170 -16.20 -22.70 -0.43
CA LYS A 170 -15.87 -21.29 -0.22
C LYS A 170 -14.36 -21.15 -0.07
N GLU A 171 -13.70 -20.59 -1.07
CA GLU A 171 -12.25 -20.31 -1.08
C GLU A 171 -11.95 -18.97 -0.38
N THR A 172 -10.69 -18.75 -0.03
CA THR A 172 -10.26 -17.50 0.61
C THR A 172 -10.60 -16.29 -0.26
N ALA A 173 -11.15 -15.24 0.35
CA ALA A 173 -11.45 -13.99 -0.33
C ALA A 173 -10.19 -13.34 -0.91
N MET A 174 -10.31 -12.72 -2.07
CA MET A 174 -9.18 -12.09 -2.80
C MET A 174 -9.25 -10.56 -2.71
N GLY A 175 -8.10 -9.90 -2.92
CA GLY A 175 -7.98 -8.45 -2.72
C GLY A 175 -8.68 -7.59 -3.79
N ASP A 176 -8.71 -8.05 -5.04
CA ASP A 176 -9.30 -7.31 -6.16
C ASP A 176 -9.82 -8.24 -7.27
N PHE A 177 -10.65 -7.69 -8.18
CA PHE A 177 -11.27 -8.44 -9.27
C PHE A 177 -10.27 -8.97 -10.29
N ALA A 178 -9.18 -8.27 -10.52
CA ALA A 178 -8.17 -8.70 -11.47
C ALA A 178 -7.43 -9.97 -10.99
N GLN A 179 -7.17 -10.09 -9.67
CA GLN A 179 -6.66 -11.32 -9.08
C GLN A 179 -7.66 -12.48 -9.21
N MET A 180 -8.96 -12.23 -9.02
CA MET A 180 -10.01 -13.25 -9.18
C MET A 180 -10.10 -13.73 -10.63
N ARG A 181 -10.06 -12.84 -11.62
CA ARG A 181 -10.04 -13.21 -13.06
C ARG A 181 -8.85 -14.09 -13.38
N GLN A 182 -7.67 -13.74 -12.87
CA GLN A 182 -6.47 -14.56 -13.07
C GLN A 182 -6.57 -15.93 -12.40
N ALA A 183 -7.08 -16.01 -11.17
CA ALA A 183 -7.30 -17.26 -10.46
C ALA A 183 -8.31 -18.14 -11.19
N LEU A 184 -9.36 -17.55 -11.77
CA LEU A 184 -10.36 -18.23 -12.60
C LEU A 184 -9.72 -18.76 -13.90
N GLU A 185 -8.94 -17.94 -14.59
CA GLU A 185 -8.24 -18.33 -15.82
C GLU A 185 -7.25 -19.48 -15.57
N ALA A 186 -6.51 -19.40 -14.46
CA ALA A 186 -5.55 -20.44 -14.05
C ALA A 186 -6.22 -21.72 -13.49
N GLY A 187 -7.54 -21.72 -13.28
CA GLY A 187 -8.28 -22.87 -12.73
C GLY A 187 -8.03 -23.12 -11.23
N VAL A 188 -7.54 -22.12 -10.52
CA VAL A 188 -7.41 -22.14 -9.05
C VAL A 188 -8.80 -22.10 -8.39
N ILE A 189 -9.71 -21.32 -8.97
CA ILE A 189 -11.13 -21.26 -8.64
C ILE A 189 -11.97 -21.64 -9.85
N ASP A 190 -13.21 -22.07 -9.62
CA ASP A 190 -14.16 -22.47 -10.65
C ASP A 190 -15.12 -21.32 -11.01
N ALA A 191 -15.38 -20.43 -10.04
CA ALA A 191 -16.21 -19.26 -10.20
C ALA A 191 -15.86 -18.17 -9.17
N TYR A 192 -16.31 -16.94 -9.42
CA TYR A 192 -16.40 -15.93 -8.38
C TYR A 192 -17.73 -15.18 -8.44
N VAL A 193 -18.22 -14.75 -7.27
CA VAL A 193 -19.43 -13.91 -7.16
C VAL A 193 -19.02 -12.47 -7.40
N SER A 194 -19.72 -11.81 -8.32
CA SER A 194 -19.49 -10.43 -8.75
C SER A 194 -20.80 -9.69 -8.96
N GLU A 195 -20.69 -8.42 -9.22
CA GLU A 195 -21.79 -7.60 -9.71
C GLU A 195 -21.93 -7.72 -11.23
N ARG A 196 -23.17 -7.65 -11.70
CA ARG A 196 -23.50 -7.82 -13.11
C ARG A 196 -22.68 -6.95 -14.07
N PRO A 197 -22.45 -5.63 -13.83
CA PRO A 197 -21.63 -4.81 -14.74
C PRO A 197 -20.18 -5.30 -14.85
N GLU A 198 -19.56 -5.70 -13.73
CA GLU A 198 -18.21 -6.24 -13.72
C GLU A 198 -18.12 -7.56 -14.50
N ALA A 199 -19.06 -8.47 -14.27
CA ALA A 199 -19.09 -9.76 -14.95
C ALA A 199 -19.32 -9.61 -16.45
N LEU A 200 -20.20 -8.69 -16.87
CA LEU A 200 -20.40 -8.35 -18.30
C LEU A 200 -19.14 -7.78 -18.91
N THR A 201 -18.44 -6.94 -18.17
CA THR A 201 -17.15 -6.39 -18.58
C THR A 201 -16.11 -7.48 -18.77
N ALA A 202 -15.98 -8.40 -17.81
CA ALA A 202 -15.06 -9.51 -17.89
C ALA A 202 -15.36 -10.42 -19.10
N GLU A 203 -16.63 -10.71 -19.37
CA GLU A 203 -17.07 -11.49 -20.54
C GLU A 203 -16.80 -10.75 -21.86
N ALA A 204 -17.00 -9.43 -21.90
CA ALA A 204 -16.79 -8.61 -23.11
C ALA A 204 -15.30 -8.46 -23.45
N THR A 205 -14.44 -8.40 -22.45
CA THR A 205 -12.99 -8.18 -22.62
C THR A 205 -12.20 -9.47 -22.79
N ASN A 206 -12.71 -10.59 -22.30
CA ASN A 206 -12.03 -11.90 -22.39
C ASN A 206 -13.01 -12.99 -22.83
N SER A 207 -12.86 -13.48 -24.05
CA SER A 207 -13.73 -14.50 -24.66
C SER A 207 -13.75 -15.84 -23.93
N LYS A 208 -12.80 -16.09 -23.01
CA LYS A 208 -12.73 -17.29 -22.18
C LYS A 208 -13.71 -17.29 -21.00
N PHE A 209 -14.26 -16.13 -20.66
CA PHE A 209 -15.18 -15.98 -19.52
C PHE A 209 -16.63 -15.97 -19.96
N LYS A 210 -17.51 -16.32 -19.03
CA LYS A 210 -18.95 -16.28 -19.20
C LYS A 210 -19.62 -15.85 -17.90
N MET A 211 -20.48 -14.84 -17.98
CA MET A 211 -21.37 -14.47 -16.90
C MET A 211 -22.53 -15.47 -16.80
N ILE A 212 -22.81 -15.90 -15.61
CA ILE A 212 -23.96 -16.77 -15.29
C ILE A 212 -24.90 -16.01 -14.37
N GLN A 213 -26.10 -15.76 -14.87
CA GLN A 213 -27.23 -15.29 -14.08
C GLN A 213 -28.11 -16.49 -13.74
N VAL A 214 -28.32 -16.75 -12.46
CA VAL A 214 -29.07 -17.90 -11.97
C VAL A 214 -30.49 -17.51 -11.60
N GLU A 215 -31.44 -18.45 -11.72
CA GLU A 215 -32.81 -18.27 -11.29
C GLU A 215 -33.26 -19.48 -10.43
N PRO A 216 -33.76 -19.23 -9.18
CA PRO A 216 -33.80 -17.92 -8.51
C PRO A 216 -32.39 -17.41 -8.20
N GLY A 217 -32.22 -16.07 -8.25
CA GLY A 217 -30.95 -15.42 -7.94
C GLY A 217 -30.62 -15.46 -6.44
N PHE A 218 -29.50 -14.85 -6.08
CA PHE A 218 -29.12 -14.69 -4.69
C PHE A 218 -30.15 -13.88 -3.90
N LYS A 219 -30.40 -14.27 -2.66
CA LYS A 219 -31.22 -13.49 -1.74
C LYS A 219 -30.36 -12.38 -1.14
N THR A 220 -30.72 -11.14 -1.39
CA THR A 220 -30.01 -9.94 -0.95
C THR A 220 -30.97 -8.95 -0.29
N GLY A 221 -30.44 -8.11 0.58
CA GLY A 221 -31.16 -6.92 1.04
C GLY A 221 -31.15 -5.83 -0.03
N GLU A 222 -32.13 -4.93 -0.01
CA GLU A 222 -32.15 -3.76 -0.93
C GLU A 222 -30.90 -2.88 -0.77
N GLU A 223 -30.37 -2.76 0.45
CA GLU A 223 -29.18 -1.99 0.75
C GLU A 223 -27.89 -2.64 0.24
N ASP A 224 -27.86 -3.97 0.12
CA ASP A 224 -26.68 -4.70 -0.35
C ASP A 224 -26.46 -4.49 -1.83
N THR A 225 -27.53 -4.44 -2.61
CA THR A 225 -27.48 -4.23 -4.07
C THR A 225 -27.40 -2.75 -4.47
N ALA A 226 -27.69 -1.83 -3.56
CA ALA A 226 -27.56 -0.41 -3.78
C ALA A 226 -26.08 0.00 -3.76
N ILE A 227 -25.73 0.95 -4.62
CA ILE A 227 -24.39 1.56 -4.66
C ILE A 227 -24.55 3.05 -4.37
N ALA A 228 -23.85 3.53 -3.34
CA ALA A 228 -24.00 4.88 -2.81
C ALA A 228 -22.66 5.55 -2.49
N ILE A 229 -22.66 6.88 -2.43
CA ILE A 229 -21.47 7.67 -2.10
C ILE A 229 -21.25 7.63 -0.59
N GLY A 230 -20.07 7.18 -0.15
CA GLY A 230 -19.66 7.22 1.25
C GLY A 230 -19.19 8.61 1.66
N LEU A 231 -19.69 9.10 2.81
CA LEU A 231 -19.44 10.44 3.36
C LEU A 231 -19.13 10.34 4.85
N ARG A 232 -18.44 11.33 5.42
CA ARG A 232 -18.33 11.44 6.90
C ARG A 232 -19.71 11.62 7.53
N LYS A 233 -19.93 11.09 8.73
CA LYS A 233 -21.24 11.09 9.39
C LYS A 233 -21.91 12.48 9.52
N ASN A 234 -21.11 13.53 9.65
CA ASN A 234 -21.60 14.90 9.83
C ASN A 234 -21.33 15.76 8.57
N ASP A 235 -21.25 15.16 7.39
CA ASP A 235 -21.02 15.90 6.17
C ASP A 235 -22.29 16.69 5.78
N ASN A 236 -22.18 18.00 5.77
CA ASN A 236 -23.28 18.91 5.46
C ASN A 236 -23.67 18.94 3.97
N ARG A 237 -22.85 18.31 3.10
CA ARG A 237 -23.07 18.26 1.65
C ARG A 237 -24.03 17.15 1.22
N ILE A 238 -24.43 16.25 2.13
CA ILE A 238 -25.24 15.07 1.78
C ILE A 238 -26.54 15.43 1.06
N SER A 239 -27.24 16.47 1.48
CA SER A 239 -28.48 16.92 0.83
C SER A 239 -28.24 17.45 -0.58
N GLN A 240 -27.13 18.15 -0.80
CA GLN A 240 -26.75 18.67 -2.11
C GLN A 240 -26.32 17.56 -3.06
N ILE A 241 -25.59 16.56 -2.54
CA ILE A 241 -25.18 15.37 -3.26
C ILE A 241 -26.40 14.54 -3.68
N ASN A 242 -27.36 14.32 -2.77
CA ASN A 242 -28.59 13.62 -3.08
C ASN A 242 -29.40 14.32 -4.16
N ALA A 243 -29.55 15.65 -4.07
CA ALA A 243 -30.23 16.43 -5.10
C ALA A 243 -29.53 16.30 -6.47
N SER A 244 -28.19 16.24 -6.49
CA SER A 244 -27.43 16.00 -7.73
C SER A 244 -27.69 14.60 -8.29
N ILE A 245 -27.71 13.56 -7.45
CA ILE A 245 -28.00 12.17 -7.87
C ILE A 245 -29.41 12.05 -8.44
N GLU A 246 -30.41 12.67 -7.83
CA GLU A 246 -31.81 12.65 -8.26
C GLU A 246 -32.02 13.23 -9.67
N THR A 247 -31.11 14.06 -10.15
CA THR A 247 -31.16 14.58 -11.54
C THR A 247 -30.76 13.55 -12.59
N ILE A 248 -30.20 12.40 -12.18
CA ILE A 248 -29.77 11.33 -13.09
C ILE A 248 -30.92 10.33 -13.22
N SER A 249 -31.58 10.31 -14.37
CA SER A 249 -32.66 9.36 -14.60
C SER A 249 -32.14 7.91 -14.64
N LYS A 250 -33.02 6.94 -14.43
CA LYS A 250 -32.64 5.51 -14.55
C LYS A 250 -32.13 5.17 -15.94
N ASP A 251 -32.73 5.77 -16.97
CA ASP A 251 -32.30 5.56 -18.36
C ASP A 251 -30.88 6.12 -18.59
N ASP A 252 -30.57 7.30 -18.02
CA ASP A 252 -29.23 7.87 -18.07
C ASP A 252 -28.21 6.99 -17.31
N GLN A 253 -28.60 6.41 -16.17
CA GLN A 253 -27.75 5.49 -15.42
C GLN A 253 -27.40 4.26 -16.26
N VAL A 254 -28.38 3.64 -16.92
CA VAL A 254 -28.17 2.48 -17.79
C VAL A 254 -27.32 2.87 -19.00
N ALA A 255 -27.66 3.96 -19.68
CA ALA A 255 -26.91 4.43 -20.85
C ALA A 255 -25.44 4.77 -20.51
N LEU A 256 -25.21 5.36 -19.34
CA LEU A 256 -23.85 5.64 -18.86
C LEU A 256 -23.09 4.35 -18.57
N MET A 257 -23.71 3.37 -17.90
CA MET A 257 -23.08 2.09 -17.61
C MET A 257 -22.73 1.33 -18.89
N ASP A 258 -23.67 1.25 -19.84
CA ASP A 258 -23.42 0.62 -21.15
C ASP A 258 -22.30 1.28 -21.93
N ARG A 259 -22.18 2.61 -21.82
CA ARG A 259 -21.07 3.35 -22.40
C ARG A 259 -19.75 2.97 -21.73
N MET A 260 -19.69 2.92 -20.40
CA MET A 260 -18.48 2.58 -19.66
C MET A 260 -18.02 1.14 -19.92
N ILE A 261 -18.95 0.20 -20.08
CA ILE A 261 -18.61 -1.18 -20.49
C ILE A 261 -17.94 -1.22 -21.87
N LYS A 262 -18.32 -0.31 -22.79
CA LYS A 262 -17.75 -0.25 -24.15
C LYS A 262 -16.43 0.54 -24.23
N GLU A 263 -16.28 1.58 -23.42
CA GLU A 263 -15.15 2.51 -23.46
C GLU A 263 -13.96 2.07 -22.58
N GLN A 264 -14.18 1.09 -21.70
CA GLN A 264 -13.09 0.57 -20.88
C GLN A 264 -11.94 0.06 -21.77
N PRO A 265 -10.67 0.13 -21.29
CA PRO A 265 -9.56 -0.49 -22.00
C PRO A 265 -9.87 -1.97 -22.20
N ALA A 266 -9.91 -2.41 -23.46
CA ALA A 266 -10.01 -3.84 -23.73
C ALA A 266 -8.85 -4.53 -23.01
N GLU A 267 -9.13 -5.62 -22.28
CA GLU A 267 -8.07 -6.59 -21.97
C GLU A 267 -7.35 -6.81 -23.29
N ALA A 268 -6.02 -6.68 -23.31
CA ALA A 268 -5.26 -6.87 -24.55
C ALA A 268 -5.74 -8.19 -25.14
N THR A 269 -6.61 -8.08 -26.14
CA THR A 269 -7.30 -9.22 -26.71
C THR A 269 -6.19 -10.12 -27.19
N ILE A 270 -6.02 -11.24 -26.52
CA ILE A 270 -5.27 -12.36 -27.06
C ILE A 270 -6.19 -12.84 -28.20
N THR A 271 -6.23 -12.06 -29.27
CA THR A 271 -6.70 -12.56 -30.55
C THR A 271 -5.86 -13.81 -30.80
N GLU A 272 -6.50 -14.89 -31.20
CA GLU A 272 -5.90 -16.20 -31.56
C GLU A 272 -4.77 -16.10 -32.60
N GLU A 273 -4.40 -14.89 -33.01
CA GLU A 273 -3.22 -14.65 -33.83
C GLU A 273 -1.96 -14.69 -32.97
N THR A 274 -1.34 -15.86 -33.03
CA THR A 274 -0.04 -16.23 -32.51
C THR A 274 0.04 -16.32 -30.99
N SER A 275 0.38 -17.49 -30.50
CA SER A 275 0.96 -17.71 -29.19
C SER A 275 2.15 -16.76 -28.98
N SER A 276 1.85 -15.50 -28.63
CA SER A 276 2.92 -14.56 -28.29
C SER A 276 3.65 -15.14 -27.08
N SER A 277 4.90 -15.54 -27.31
CA SER A 277 5.76 -16.11 -26.28
C SER A 277 5.68 -15.25 -25.01
N PHE A 278 5.71 -15.87 -23.84
CA PHE A 278 5.82 -15.19 -22.55
C PHE A 278 6.82 -14.02 -22.60
N PHE A 279 7.98 -14.25 -23.22
CA PHE A 279 9.01 -13.22 -23.38
C PHE A 279 8.59 -12.04 -24.26
N SER A 280 7.77 -12.28 -25.28
CA SER A 280 7.21 -11.21 -26.12
C SER A 280 6.24 -10.33 -25.33
N GLN A 281 5.39 -10.93 -24.49
CA GLN A 281 4.47 -10.22 -23.60
C GLN A 281 5.24 -9.40 -22.57
N VAL A 282 6.26 -9.97 -21.92
CA VAL A 282 7.15 -9.28 -21.00
C VAL A 282 7.83 -8.09 -21.66
N ALA A 283 8.37 -8.26 -22.88
CA ALA A 283 9.03 -7.19 -23.63
C ALA A 283 8.03 -6.07 -23.98
N LYS A 284 6.80 -6.40 -24.38
CA LYS A 284 5.76 -5.43 -24.66
C LYS A 284 5.39 -4.62 -23.41
N ILE A 285 5.06 -5.29 -22.30
CA ILE A 285 4.74 -4.62 -21.02
C ILE A 285 5.87 -3.67 -20.62
N LEU A 286 7.11 -4.15 -20.69
CA LEU A 286 8.27 -3.35 -20.32
C LEU A 286 8.44 -2.13 -21.23
N SER A 287 8.27 -2.30 -22.55
CA SER A 287 8.42 -1.18 -23.51
C SER A 287 7.33 -0.11 -23.34
N GLU A 288 6.13 -0.49 -22.98
CA GLU A 288 5.00 0.42 -22.80
C GLU A 288 5.02 1.09 -21.41
N ASN A 289 5.51 0.40 -20.37
CA ASN A 289 5.38 0.86 -18.97
C ASN A 289 6.72 1.14 -18.26
N TRP A 290 7.85 1.14 -18.97
CA TRP A 290 9.17 1.29 -18.35
C TRP A 290 9.35 2.58 -17.52
N GLN A 291 8.74 3.70 -17.96
CA GLN A 291 8.84 4.99 -17.27
C GLN A 291 8.15 4.93 -15.90
N GLN A 292 6.97 4.33 -15.84
CA GLN A 292 6.22 4.15 -14.59
C GLN A 292 6.96 3.22 -13.62
N LEU A 293 7.47 2.10 -14.12
CA LEU A 293 8.23 1.15 -13.32
C LEU A 293 9.55 1.75 -12.81
N LEU A 294 10.24 2.51 -13.65
CA LEU A 294 11.48 3.21 -13.26
C LEU A 294 11.23 4.30 -12.21
N ARG A 295 10.14 5.07 -12.37
CA ARG A 295 9.72 6.05 -11.35
C ARG A 295 9.41 5.36 -10.03
N GLY A 296 8.66 4.26 -10.04
CA GLY A 296 8.38 3.46 -8.85
C GLY A 296 9.65 2.95 -8.18
N ALA A 297 10.62 2.42 -8.97
CA ALA A 297 11.92 2.00 -8.48
C ALA A 297 12.72 3.16 -7.85
N GLY A 298 12.64 4.35 -8.45
CA GLY A 298 13.25 5.57 -7.90
C GLY A 298 12.66 5.97 -6.55
N ILE A 299 11.35 5.91 -6.39
CA ILE A 299 10.67 6.18 -5.09
C ILE A 299 11.04 5.11 -4.05
N THR A 300 11.07 3.83 -4.43
CA THR A 300 11.56 2.74 -3.57
C THR A 300 12.96 3.04 -3.03
N LEU A 301 13.90 3.40 -3.92
CA LEU A 301 15.26 3.76 -3.52
C LEU A 301 15.32 5.01 -2.64
N LEU A 302 14.57 6.05 -2.98
CA LEU A 302 14.51 7.29 -2.19
C LEU A 302 14.07 7.01 -0.76
N ILE A 303 12.95 6.31 -0.58
CA ILE A 303 12.41 5.97 0.75
C ILE A 303 13.42 5.11 1.52
N SER A 304 14.00 4.10 0.86
CA SER A 304 14.93 3.17 1.49
C SER A 304 16.24 3.86 1.92
N ILE A 305 16.83 4.70 1.05
CA ILE A 305 18.07 5.42 1.37
C ILE A 305 17.84 6.41 2.51
N VAL A 306 16.85 7.29 2.35
CA VAL A 306 16.58 8.35 3.35
C VAL A 306 16.13 7.73 4.66
N GLY A 307 15.24 6.72 4.60
CA GLY A 307 14.77 5.99 5.78
C GLY A 307 15.89 5.29 6.53
N THR A 308 16.82 4.64 5.82
CA THR A 308 17.97 3.98 6.44
C THR A 308 18.94 4.98 7.06
N ILE A 309 19.23 6.10 6.39
CA ILE A 309 20.13 7.14 6.94
C ILE A 309 19.53 7.76 8.21
N ILE A 310 18.27 8.15 8.18
CA ILE A 310 17.59 8.72 9.35
C ILE A 310 17.49 7.66 10.47
N GLY A 311 17.14 6.42 10.11
CA GLY A 311 17.10 5.30 11.05
C GLY A 311 18.45 5.02 11.72
N LEU A 312 19.55 5.07 10.97
CA LEU A 312 20.90 4.97 11.52
C LEU A 312 21.21 6.11 12.52
N ILE A 313 20.83 7.34 12.19
CA ILE A 313 21.03 8.50 13.09
C ILE A 313 20.23 8.30 14.39
N ILE A 314 18.97 7.87 14.29
CA ILE A 314 18.11 7.54 15.44
C ILE A 314 18.77 6.42 16.26
N GLY A 315 19.18 5.33 15.61
CA GLY A 315 19.80 4.18 16.23
C GLY A 315 21.12 4.53 16.96
N LEU A 316 21.97 5.36 16.32
CA LEU A 316 23.19 5.87 16.96
C LEU A 316 22.88 6.72 18.20
N ALA A 317 21.92 7.65 18.10
CA ALA A 317 21.54 8.50 19.21
C ALA A 317 21.02 7.68 20.42
N ILE A 318 20.11 6.75 20.16
CA ILE A 318 19.50 5.90 21.19
C ILE A 318 20.51 4.87 21.73
N GLY A 319 21.27 4.21 20.85
CA GLY A 319 22.28 3.22 21.25
C GLY A 319 23.36 3.81 22.15
N VAL A 320 23.86 5.00 21.81
CA VAL A 320 24.81 5.73 22.69
C VAL A 320 24.16 6.15 23.99
N PHE A 321 22.92 6.63 23.99
CA PHE A 321 22.21 6.99 25.22
C PHE A 321 22.03 5.77 26.15
N ARG A 322 21.66 4.62 25.64
CA ARG A 322 21.42 3.40 26.42
C ARG A 322 22.69 2.76 26.97
N THR A 323 23.85 3.06 26.41
CA THR A 323 25.15 2.58 26.88
C THR A 323 25.87 3.59 27.78
N ALA A 324 25.31 4.80 27.93
CA ALA A 324 25.88 5.82 28.80
C ALA A 324 25.76 5.45 30.30
N PRO A 325 26.79 5.73 31.15
CA PRO A 325 26.69 5.51 32.58
C PRO A 325 25.57 6.38 33.19
N LEU A 326 24.92 5.82 34.21
CA LEU A 326 23.89 6.53 34.96
C LEU A 326 24.51 7.65 35.80
N SER A 327 23.86 8.80 35.90
CA SER A 327 24.33 9.96 36.64
C SER A 327 24.20 9.73 38.16
N GLU A 328 25.16 10.24 38.92
CA GLU A 328 25.10 10.26 40.38
C GLU A 328 24.06 11.27 40.91
N ASN A 329 23.72 12.26 40.12
CA ASN A 329 22.66 13.22 40.45
C ASN A 329 21.29 12.55 40.37
N LYS A 330 20.58 12.47 41.51
CA LYS A 330 19.26 11.78 41.61
C LYS A 330 18.22 12.27 40.61
N ALA A 331 18.17 13.56 40.28
CA ALA A 331 17.22 14.11 39.33
C ALA A 331 17.55 13.67 37.89
N ILE A 332 18.86 13.72 37.52
CA ILE A 332 19.31 13.26 36.18
C ILE A 332 19.16 11.74 36.06
N TYR A 333 19.47 10.99 37.12
CA TYR A 333 19.26 9.55 37.20
C TYR A 333 17.80 9.18 36.93
N GLY A 334 16.85 9.84 37.63
CA GLY A 334 15.42 9.61 37.42
C GLY A 334 14.99 9.91 35.98
N LEU A 335 15.47 11.01 35.39
CA LEU A 335 15.21 11.37 34.02
C LEU A 335 15.81 10.34 33.03
N GLN A 336 17.05 9.90 33.24
CA GLN A 336 17.68 8.85 32.39
C GLN A 336 16.88 7.54 32.44
N LYS A 337 16.39 7.14 33.60
CA LYS A 337 15.55 5.95 33.76
C LYS A 337 14.23 6.08 33.03
N LEU A 338 13.55 7.23 33.15
CA LEU A 338 12.28 7.50 32.45
C LEU A 338 12.48 7.50 30.95
N VAL A 339 13.47 8.24 30.46
CA VAL A 339 13.78 8.28 29.00
C VAL A 339 14.19 6.89 28.52
N GLY A 340 15.01 6.16 29.27
CA GLY A 340 15.38 4.79 28.93
C GLY A 340 14.20 3.84 28.85
N TRP A 341 13.20 3.99 29.74
CA TRP A 341 11.98 3.21 29.71
C TRP A 341 11.14 3.54 28.44
N VAL A 342 10.95 4.82 28.14
CA VAL A 342 10.23 5.25 26.92
C VAL A 342 10.90 4.72 25.65
N LEU A 343 12.24 4.81 25.58
CA LEU A 343 13.00 4.29 24.45
C LEU A 343 12.91 2.76 24.33
N ASN A 344 12.87 2.02 25.46
CA ASN A 344 12.64 0.58 25.42
C ASN A 344 11.25 0.24 24.87
N VAL A 345 10.20 0.94 25.33
CA VAL A 345 8.83 0.78 24.80
C VAL A 345 8.80 1.05 23.30
N TYR A 346 9.44 2.12 22.84
CA TYR A 346 9.58 2.41 21.40
C TYR A 346 10.21 1.24 20.65
N ILE A 347 11.35 0.73 21.12
CA ILE A 347 12.06 -0.36 20.45
C ILE A 347 11.19 -1.63 20.40
N GLU A 348 10.54 -1.97 21.52
CA GLU A 348 9.69 -3.16 21.60
C GLU A 348 8.48 -3.06 20.68
N ILE A 349 7.81 -1.91 20.60
CA ILE A 349 6.66 -1.69 19.70
C ILE A 349 7.10 -1.83 18.24
N PHE A 350 8.13 -1.08 17.81
CA PHE A 350 8.49 -1.02 16.39
C PHE A 350 9.20 -2.30 15.90
N ARG A 351 9.80 -3.10 16.79
CA ARG A 351 10.33 -4.42 16.45
C ARG A 351 9.33 -5.56 16.65
N GLY A 352 8.29 -5.34 17.46
CA GLY A 352 7.28 -6.34 17.78
C GLY A 352 6.03 -6.29 16.90
N THR A 353 5.88 -5.28 16.05
CA THR A 353 4.71 -5.13 15.19
C THR A 353 5.11 -5.05 13.71
N PRO A 354 4.28 -5.58 12.78
CA PRO A 354 4.56 -5.49 11.35
C PRO A 354 4.52 -4.04 10.84
N MET A 355 5.43 -3.67 9.92
CA MET A 355 5.48 -2.32 9.36
C MET A 355 4.21 -1.92 8.61
N ILE A 356 3.48 -2.87 8.01
CA ILE A 356 2.17 -2.62 7.38
C ILE A 356 1.14 -2.08 8.39
N VAL A 357 1.09 -2.66 9.60
CA VAL A 357 0.19 -2.21 10.68
C VAL A 357 0.62 -0.84 11.19
N GLN A 358 1.93 -0.64 11.39
CA GLN A 358 2.49 0.66 11.78
C GLN A 358 2.11 1.75 10.76
N SER A 359 2.18 1.43 9.48
CA SER A 359 1.84 2.36 8.38
C SER A 359 0.39 2.83 8.45
N MET A 360 -0.54 1.90 8.69
CA MET A 360 -1.96 2.22 8.84
C MET A 360 -2.20 3.12 10.05
N VAL A 361 -1.66 2.74 11.21
CA VAL A 361 -1.83 3.49 12.47
C VAL A 361 -1.21 4.89 12.37
N ILE A 362 0.00 4.99 11.84
CA ILE A 362 0.69 6.29 11.75
C ILE A 362 0.02 7.18 10.71
N TYR A 363 -0.25 6.67 9.51
CA TYR A 363 -0.73 7.50 8.41
C TYR A 363 -2.19 7.95 8.60
N TYR A 364 -3.09 7.03 8.90
CA TYR A 364 -4.51 7.34 9.12
C TYR A 364 -4.80 7.78 10.55
N GLY A 365 -4.15 7.16 11.54
CA GLY A 365 -4.37 7.49 12.95
C GLY A 365 -3.93 8.90 13.31
N THR A 366 -2.79 9.41 12.78
CA THR A 366 -2.37 10.81 13.02
C THR A 366 -3.34 11.80 12.41
N ALA A 367 -3.88 11.52 11.23
CA ALA A 367 -4.87 12.37 10.60
C ALA A 367 -6.18 12.37 11.39
N GLN A 368 -6.65 11.21 11.85
CA GLN A 368 -7.87 11.08 12.62
C GLN A 368 -7.77 11.70 14.03
N ALA A 369 -6.65 11.45 14.75
CA ALA A 369 -6.49 11.89 16.14
C ALA A 369 -6.07 13.36 16.26
N PHE A 370 -5.26 13.87 15.34
CA PHE A 370 -4.61 15.18 15.43
C PHE A 370 -4.93 16.11 14.27
N GLY A 371 -5.70 15.68 13.26
CA GLY A 371 -5.98 16.46 12.05
C GLY A 371 -4.74 16.68 11.16
N ILE A 372 -3.64 15.93 11.37
CA ILE A 372 -2.39 16.12 10.64
C ILE A 372 -2.41 15.32 9.35
N ASN A 373 -2.51 16.01 8.22
CA ASN A 373 -2.45 15.39 6.89
C ASN A 373 -0.99 15.31 6.42
N LEU A 374 -0.40 14.12 6.53
CA LEU A 374 0.94 13.85 6.02
C LEU A 374 0.87 13.56 4.52
N ASP A 375 1.83 14.11 3.75
CA ASP A 375 2.12 13.60 2.40
C ASP A 375 2.50 12.12 2.47
N ARG A 376 2.09 11.32 1.47
CA ARG A 376 2.30 9.87 1.46
C ARG A 376 3.77 9.48 1.46
N THR A 377 4.58 10.16 0.64
CA THR A 377 6.02 9.87 0.52
C THR A 377 6.76 10.29 1.78
N LEU A 378 6.42 11.45 2.36
CA LEU A 378 6.98 11.89 3.64
C LEU A 378 6.58 10.97 4.79
N ALA A 379 5.33 10.51 4.83
CA ALA A 379 4.87 9.52 5.80
C ALA A 379 5.63 8.21 5.65
N ALA A 380 5.84 7.72 4.42
CA ALA A 380 6.61 6.53 4.14
C ALA A 380 8.06 6.65 4.65
N ILE A 381 8.73 7.75 4.33
CA ILE A 381 10.09 8.02 4.82
C ILE A 381 10.11 8.04 6.35
N PHE A 382 9.16 8.71 7.00
CA PHE A 382 9.05 8.75 8.45
C PHE A 382 8.86 7.35 9.05
N ILE A 383 7.92 6.56 8.53
CA ILE A 383 7.61 5.21 8.99
C ILE A 383 8.85 4.30 8.88
N VAL A 384 9.50 4.28 7.72
CA VAL A 384 10.72 3.49 7.50
C VAL A 384 11.82 3.97 8.44
N SER A 385 11.97 5.29 8.64
CA SER A 385 13.02 5.85 9.51
C SER A 385 12.87 5.42 10.97
N ILE A 386 11.66 5.48 11.53
CA ILE A 386 11.43 5.08 12.92
C ILE A 386 11.46 3.57 13.10
N ASN A 387 10.98 2.80 12.13
CA ASN A 387 11.09 1.35 12.16
C ASN A 387 12.56 0.92 12.11
N THR A 388 13.31 1.36 11.11
CA THR A 388 14.75 1.09 10.97
C THR A 388 15.55 1.60 12.19
N GLY A 389 15.15 2.74 12.76
CA GLY A 389 15.78 3.30 13.97
C GLY A 389 15.72 2.36 15.18
N ALA A 390 14.61 1.62 15.32
CA ALA A 390 14.47 0.64 16.40
C ALA A 390 15.43 -0.56 16.20
N TYR A 391 15.56 -1.06 14.95
CA TYR A 391 16.52 -2.13 14.62
C TYR A 391 17.97 -1.64 14.76
N MET A 392 18.28 -0.47 14.21
CA MET A 392 19.60 0.15 14.30
C MET A 392 20.05 0.41 15.73
N THR A 393 19.13 0.71 16.65
CA THR A 393 19.46 0.89 18.08
C THR A 393 20.12 -0.35 18.67
N GLU A 394 19.61 -1.54 18.36
CA GLU A 394 20.19 -2.80 18.88
C GLU A 394 21.50 -3.14 18.17
N ILE A 395 21.59 -2.87 16.85
CA ILE A 395 22.82 -3.04 16.09
C ILE A 395 23.94 -2.14 16.65
N VAL A 396 23.64 -0.88 16.90
CA VAL A 396 24.61 0.08 17.49
C VAL A 396 24.99 -0.33 18.91
N ARG A 397 24.00 -0.73 19.73
CA ARG A 397 24.28 -1.21 21.10
C ARG A 397 25.20 -2.42 21.08
N GLY A 398 24.94 -3.38 20.19
CA GLY A 398 25.82 -4.54 19.99
C GLY A 398 27.22 -4.13 19.53
N GLY A 399 27.32 -3.20 18.59
CA GLY A 399 28.60 -2.65 18.12
C GLY A 399 29.42 -1.94 19.22
N ILE A 400 28.75 -1.20 20.12
CA ILE A 400 29.42 -0.55 21.25
C ILE A 400 29.95 -1.60 22.26
N LEU A 401 29.14 -2.61 22.57
CA LEU A 401 29.50 -3.68 23.50
C LEU A 401 30.60 -4.60 22.93
N ALA A 402 30.80 -4.66 21.65
CA ALA A 402 31.86 -5.42 20.98
C ALA A 402 33.22 -4.72 21.00
N VAL A 403 33.28 -3.42 21.34
CA VAL A 403 34.56 -2.72 21.49
C VAL A 403 35.27 -3.23 22.75
N ASP A 404 36.55 -3.54 22.60
CA ASP A 404 37.39 -4.06 23.70
C ASP A 404 37.34 -3.13 24.91
N LYS A 405 37.11 -3.71 26.11
CA LYS A 405 37.03 -2.97 27.37
C LYS A 405 38.31 -2.20 27.68
N GLY A 406 39.47 -2.73 27.26
CA GLY A 406 40.77 -2.06 27.42
C GLY A 406 40.83 -0.69 26.73
N GLN A 407 40.03 -0.47 25.66
CA GLN A 407 39.92 0.86 25.04
C GLN A 407 39.28 1.89 25.97
N PHE A 408 38.25 1.48 26.72
CA PHE A 408 37.62 2.34 27.72
C PHE A 408 38.53 2.58 28.94
N GLU A 409 39.23 1.54 29.42
CA GLU A 409 40.16 1.62 30.53
C GLU A 409 41.36 2.52 30.20
N ALA A 410 41.96 2.33 29.03
CA ALA A 410 43.07 3.16 28.56
C ALA A 410 42.65 4.64 28.41
N ALA A 411 41.47 4.90 27.85
CA ALA A 411 40.93 6.25 27.74
C ALA A 411 40.73 6.90 29.11
N THR A 412 40.23 6.14 30.09
CA THR A 412 40.05 6.61 31.48
C THR A 412 41.40 6.90 32.15
N ALA A 413 42.40 6.05 31.96
CA ALA A 413 43.76 6.25 32.47
C ALA A 413 44.43 7.52 31.89
N LEU A 414 44.06 7.91 30.67
CA LEU A 414 44.48 9.16 30.02
C LEU A 414 43.66 10.38 30.46
N GLY A 415 42.74 10.24 31.42
CA GLY A 415 41.90 11.32 31.93
C GLY A 415 40.78 11.75 30.98
N MET A 416 40.43 10.94 29.99
CA MET A 416 39.30 11.25 29.06
C MET A 416 37.97 11.08 29.78
N THR A 417 37.06 12.03 29.54
CA THR A 417 35.68 11.91 29.98
C THR A 417 34.95 10.86 29.12
N HIS A 418 33.88 10.25 29.63
CA HIS A 418 33.06 9.30 28.86
C HIS A 418 32.68 9.82 27.47
N ASN A 419 32.28 11.09 27.36
CA ASN A 419 31.95 11.71 26.09
C ASN A 419 33.13 11.82 25.13
N GLN A 420 34.34 12.09 25.64
CA GLN A 420 35.56 12.13 24.84
C GLN A 420 35.93 10.73 24.35
N THR A 421 35.85 9.74 25.23
CA THR A 421 36.07 8.33 24.89
C THR A 421 35.09 7.86 23.81
N MET A 422 33.80 8.09 24.00
CA MET A 422 32.79 7.71 23.03
C MET A 422 33.05 8.35 21.67
N ARG A 423 33.25 9.67 21.58
CA ARG A 423 33.37 10.39 20.32
C ARG A 423 34.69 10.15 19.59
N LYS A 424 35.81 9.98 20.31
CA LYS A 424 37.15 9.93 19.69
C LYS A 424 37.67 8.51 19.51
N ILE A 425 37.20 7.56 20.31
CA ILE A 425 37.75 6.19 20.35
C ILE A 425 36.67 5.17 19.93
N VAL A 426 35.53 5.15 20.64
CA VAL A 426 34.53 4.09 20.51
C VAL A 426 33.70 4.25 19.24
N LEU A 427 33.02 5.40 19.04
CA LEU A 427 32.11 5.59 17.90
C LEU A 427 32.77 5.42 16.51
N PRO A 428 34.02 5.87 16.26
CA PRO A 428 34.66 5.60 14.99
C PRO A 428 34.84 4.10 14.69
N GLN A 429 35.12 3.30 15.73
CA GLN A 429 35.20 1.83 15.62
C GLN A 429 33.80 1.22 15.43
N VAL A 430 32.82 1.65 16.22
CA VAL A 430 31.43 1.19 16.13
C VAL A 430 30.85 1.42 14.75
N VAL A 431 31.00 2.63 14.18
CA VAL A 431 30.49 2.95 12.83
C VAL A 431 31.07 2.00 11.79
N ARG A 432 32.35 1.67 11.88
CA ARG A 432 32.96 0.67 10.98
C ARG A 432 32.36 -0.71 11.20
N ASN A 433 32.23 -1.16 12.44
CA ASN A 433 31.75 -2.50 12.77
C ASN A 433 30.28 -2.72 12.39
N ILE A 434 29.43 -1.68 12.46
CA ILE A 434 27.99 -1.80 12.13
C ILE A 434 27.67 -1.55 10.66
N LEU A 435 28.62 -1.10 9.84
CA LEU A 435 28.39 -0.76 8.44
C LEU A 435 27.83 -1.93 7.62
N PRO A 436 28.31 -3.19 7.74
CA PRO A 436 27.71 -4.33 7.06
C PRO A 436 26.26 -4.57 7.47
N ALA A 437 25.95 -4.48 8.76
CA ALA A 437 24.59 -4.62 9.27
C ALA A 437 23.68 -3.48 8.78
N THR A 438 24.18 -2.24 8.75
CA THR A 438 23.47 -1.08 8.18
C THR A 438 23.18 -1.28 6.69
N GLY A 439 24.15 -1.82 5.95
CA GLY A 439 23.98 -2.16 4.55
C GLY A 439 22.92 -3.22 4.33
N ASN A 440 22.86 -4.24 5.20
CA ASN A 440 21.81 -5.26 5.16
C ASN A 440 20.42 -4.66 5.44
N GLU A 441 20.28 -3.77 6.43
CA GLU A 441 19.03 -3.05 6.70
C GLU A 441 18.56 -2.22 5.49
N PHE A 442 19.50 -1.58 4.79
CA PHE A 442 19.16 -0.87 3.55
C PHE A 442 18.58 -1.81 2.48
N VAL A 443 19.18 -2.99 2.28
CA VAL A 443 18.68 -4.00 1.33
C VAL A 443 17.32 -4.54 1.76
N ILE A 444 17.09 -4.71 3.08
CA ILE A 444 15.78 -5.09 3.63
C ILE A 444 14.76 -4.00 3.33
N ASN A 445 15.07 -2.74 3.60
CA ASN A 445 14.18 -1.60 3.35
C ASN A 445 13.76 -1.49 1.88
N ILE A 446 14.64 -1.79 0.91
CA ILE A 446 14.27 -1.82 -0.52
C ILE A 446 13.08 -2.77 -0.76
N LYS A 447 13.05 -3.91 -0.11
CA LYS A 447 11.95 -4.89 -0.26
C LYS A 447 10.73 -4.50 0.58
N ASP A 448 10.96 -4.05 1.79
CA ASP A 448 9.91 -3.77 2.76
C ASP A 448 9.11 -2.50 2.44
N THR A 449 9.64 -1.58 1.59
CA THR A 449 8.84 -0.46 1.06
C THR A 449 7.58 -0.91 0.33
N SER A 450 7.54 -2.14 -0.20
CA SER A 450 6.37 -2.72 -0.86
C SER A 450 5.13 -2.76 0.03
N VAL A 451 5.28 -2.91 1.36
CA VAL A 451 4.12 -2.93 2.28
C VAL A 451 3.44 -1.56 2.41
N LEU A 452 4.14 -0.46 2.03
CA LEU A 452 3.62 0.90 2.06
C LEU A 452 2.56 1.16 0.99
N ASN A 453 2.35 0.19 0.08
CA ASN A 453 1.22 0.24 -0.87
C ASN A 453 -0.14 0.33 -0.13
N VAL A 454 -0.24 -0.15 1.11
CA VAL A 454 -1.45 -0.08 1.95
C VAL A 454 -1.89 1.36 2.24
N ILE A 455 -0.95 2.31 2.26
CA ILE A 455 -1.20 3.75 2.35
C ILE A 455 -1.06 4.45 1.00
N SER A 456 -1.10 3.67 -0.09
CA SER A 456 -1.07 4.11 -1.49
C SER A 456 0.18 4.93 -1.87
N VAL A 457 1.34 4.54 -1.36
CA VAL A 457 2.63 5.08 -1.79
C VAL A 457 2.95 4.52 -3.18
N VAL A 458 3.25 5.41 -4.14
CA VAL A 458 3.50 5.03 -5.54
C VAL A 458 4.97 4.60 -5.71
N GLU A 459 5.33 3.48 -5.07
CA GLU A 459 6.63 2.83 -5.16
C GLU A 459 6.59 1.69 -6.22
N LEU A 460 7.62 0.88 -6.33
CA LEU A 460 7.75 -0.12 -7.39
C LEU A 460 6.63 -1.18 -7.39
N TYR A 461 6.27 -1.71 -6.22
CA TYR A 461 5.19 -2.70 -6.13
C TYR A 461 3.83 -2.10 -6.52
N PHE A 462 3.51 -0.90 -6.01
CA PHE A 462 2.30 -0.18 -6.38
C PHE A 462 2.23 0.10 -7.88
N SER A 463 3.35 0.59 -8.45
CA SER A 463 3.45 0.87 -9.88
C SER A 463 3.24 -0.38 -10.73
N GLY A 464 3.87 -1.48 -10.33
CA GLY A 464 3.70 -2.75 -11.01
C GLY A 464 2.32 -3.36 -10.84
N ASN A 465 1.73 -3.28 -9.64
CA ASN A 465 0.34 -3.73 -9.43
C ASN A 465 -0.64 -2.93 -10.31
N THR A 466 -0.39 -1.62 -10.49
CA THR A 466 -1.19 -0.80 -11.40
C THR A 466 -1.07 -1.30 -12.84
N VAL A 467 0.14 -1.58 -13.34
CA VAL A 467 0.35 -2.14 -14.68
C VAL A 467 -0.32 -3.51 -14.81
N ALA A 468 -0.19 -4.37 -13.79
CA ALA A 468 -0.83 -5.69 -13.78
C ALA A 468 -2.36 -5.61 -13.87
N THR A 469 -2.97 -4.65 -13.15
CA THR A 469 -4.44 -4.43 -13.18
C THR A 469 -4.92 -3.82 -14.49
N GLN A 470 -4.11 -2.98 -15.15
CA GLN A 470 -4.43 -2.40 -16.46
C GLN A 470 -4.31 -3.42 -17.60
N THR A 471 -3.28 -4.28 -17.55
CA THR A 471 -2.98 -5.24 -18.63
C THR A 471 -3.57 -6.61 -18.39
N TYR A 472 -4.04 -6.89 -17.18
CA TYR A 472 -4.45 -8.22 -16.70
C TYR A 472 -3.37 -9.31 -16.86
N GLN A 473 -2.11 -8.91 -17.05
CA GLN A 473 -0.96 -9.82 -17.22
C GLN A 473 -0.12 -9.86 -15.93
N TYR A 474 -0.69 -10.46 -14.88
CA TYR A 474 -0.09 -10.48 -13.55
C TYR A 474 1.23 -11.24 -13.52
N PHE A 475 1.28 -12.45 -14.08
CA PHE A 475 2.49 -13.27 -14.03
C PHE A 475 3.66 -12.59 -14.74
N GLN A 476 3.43 -12.01 -15.92
CA GLN A 476 4.44 -11.30 -16.70
C GLN A 476 4.91 -10.04 -15.96
N THR A 477 3.97 -9.25 -15.48
CA THR A 477 4.27 -7.98 -14.78
C THR A 477 4.99 -8.23 -13.47
N PHE A 478 4.54 -9.20 -12.65
CA PHE A 478 5.23 -9.52 -11.40
C PHE A 478 6.59 -10.17 -11.62
N THR A 479 6.81 -10.86 -12.74
CA THR A 479 8.14 -11.32 -13.15
C THR A 479 9.06 -10.13 -13.43
N ILE A 480 8.58 -9.10 -14.15
CA ILE A 480 9.34 -7.87 -14.40
C ILE A 480 9.70 -7.19 -13.07
N ILE A 481 8.74 -7.03 -12.16
CA ILE A 481 8.97 -6.40 -10.85
C ILE A 481 9.99 -7.20 -10.03
N ALA A 482 9.88 -8.52 -10.02
CA ALA A 482 10.82 -9.39 -9.31
C ALA A 482 12.25 -9.22 -9.84
N VAL A 483 12.42 -9.12 -11.18
CA VAL A 483 13.71 -8.86 -11.80
C VAL A 483 14.22 -7.46 -11.42
N ILE A 484 13.37 -6.42 -11.42
CA ILE A 484 13.78 -5.07 -11.02
C ILE A 484 14.23 -5.06 -9.55
N TYR A 485 13.46 -5.64 -8.62
CA TYR A 485 13.87 -5.76 -7.21
C TYR A 485 15.19 -6.53 -7.06
N PHE A 486 15.37 -7.62 -7.80
CA PHE A 486 16.61 -8.37 -7.79
C PHE A 486 17.79 -7.53 -8.27
N VAL A 487 17.65 -6.80 -9.39
CA VAL A 487 18.69 -5.92 -9.92
C VAL A 487 19.05 -4.82 -8.91
N LEU A 488 18.05 -4.18 -8.29
CA LEU A 488 18.27 -3.15 -7.28
C LEU A 488 19.04 -3.71 -6.08
N THR A 489 18.54 -4.79 -5.48
CA THR A 489 19.16 -5.38 -4.28
C THR A 489 20.53 -5.97 -4.56
N PHE A 490 20.71 -6.62 -5.72
CA PHE A 490 21.99 -7.15 -6.18
C PHE A 490 23.02 -6.03 -6.36
N THR A 491 22.65 -4.96 -7.08
CA THR A 491 23.54 -3.82 -7.34
C THR A 491 23.95 -3.14 -6.05
N VAL A 492 22.99 -2.84 -5.18
CA VAL A 492 23.26 -2.26 -3.86
C VAL A 492 24.19 -3.15 -3.04
N THR A 493 23.93 -4.45 -2.99
CA THR A 493 24.79 -5.41 -2.26
C THR A 493 26.22 -5.43 -2.81
N ARG A 494 26.40 -5.33 -4.13
CA ARG A 494 27.75 -5.27 -4.74
C ARG A 494 28.47 -3.98 -4.40
N ILE A 495 27.78 -2.84 -4.42
CA ILE A 495 28.34 -1.53 -4.03
C ILE A 495 28.75 -1.57 -2.56
N LEU A 496 27.89 -2.08 -1.66
CA LEU A 496 28.19 -2.18 -0.23
C LEU A 496 29.41 -3.06 0.01
N ARG A 497 29.49 -4.25 -0.59
CA ARG A 497 30.67 -5.14 -0.46
C ARG A 497 31.94 -4.50 -1.01
N PHE A 498 31.85 -3.68 -2.05
CA PHE A 498 33.00 -2.93 -2.56
C PHE A 498 33.48 -1.88 -1.58
N ILE A 499 32.56 -1.15 -0.92
CA ILE A 499 32.88 -0.17 0.12
C ILE A 499 33.51 -0.88 1.33
N GLU A 500 32.92 -1.98 1.80
CA GLU A 500 33.42 -2.80 2.91
C GLU A 500 34.86 -3.25 2.68
N ARG A 501 35.16 -3.79 1.48
CA ARG A 501 36.54 -4.22 1.11
C ARG A 501 37.54 -3.07 1.10
N ARG A 502 37.12 -1.85 0.71
CA ARG A 502 38.01 -0.68 0.69
C ARG A 502 38.29 -0.11 2.08
N MET A 503 37.39 -0.39 3.05
CA MET A 503 37.55 0.10 4.41
C MET A 503 38.40 -0.83 5.28
N ASP A 504 38.98 -1.89 4.73
CA ASP A 504 39.83 -2.88 5.40
C ASP A 504 39.15 -3.44 6.68
N MET A 505 37.87 -3.76 6.54
CA MET A 505 37.07 -4.26 7.65
C MET A 505 37.24 -5.77 7.74
N ASP A 506 38.05 -6.22 8.70
CA ASP A 506 38.04 -7.61 9.14
C ASP A 506 36.60 -7.99 9.49
N THR A 507 36.09 -9.00 8.82
CA THR A 507 34.71 -9.50 8.96
C THR A 507 34.58 -10.14 10.34
N TYR A 508 34.30 -9.37 11.37
CA TYR A 508 33.75 -9.94 12.60
C TYR A 508 32.34 -10.45 12.29
N THR A 509 32.26 -11.72 11.96
CA THR A 509 31.01 -12.45 11.85
C THR A 509 30.33 -12.47 13.22
N THR A 510 29.33 -11.61 13.40
CA THR A 510 28.35 -11.80 14.47
C THR A 510 27.62 -13.11 14.21
N GLY A 511 27.42 -13.93 15.23
CA GLY A 511 26.95 -15.33 15.17
C GLY A 511 25.64 -15.62 14.41
N ALA A 512 24.93 -14.59 13.92
CA ALA A 512 23.78 -14.76 13.02
C ALA A 512 24.19 -15.12 11.57
N ASN A 513 25.45 -14.85 11.16
CA ASN A 513 25.93 -15.15 9.80
C ASN A 513 26.71 -16.48 9.71
N GLN A 514 26.94 -17.18 10.82
CA GLN A 514 27.67 -18.45 10.80
C GLN A 514 26.87 -19.59 10.12
N MET A 515 25.54 -19.52 10.08
CA MET A 515 24.71 -20.53 9.41
C MET A 515 24.65 -20.40 7.89
N GLN A 516 25.10 -19.27 7.30
CA GLN A 516 25.03 -19.07 5.84
C GLN A 516 26.37 -19.26 5.11
N THR A 517 27.48 -19.41 5.81
CA THR A 517 28.82 -19.53 5.19
C THR A 517 29.38 -20.93 5.13
N GLU A 518 28.78 -21.92 5.80
CA GLU A 518 29.20 -23.33 5.70
C GLU A 518 28.71 -24.04 4.44
N ASP A 519 27.68 -23.56 3.77
CA ASP A 519 27.11 -24.19 2.55
C ASP A 519 27.72 -23.69 1.23
N LEU A 520 28.79 -22.88 1.26
CA LEU A 520 29.43 -22.31 0.07
C LEU A 520 30.96 -22.54 -0.01
N LYS A 521 31.43 -23.71 0.48
CA LYS A 521 32.78 -24.21 0.16
C LYS A 521 32.71 -25.46 -0.68
#